data_68d60342c7427d513c32371cdcea8257
#
_entry.id   68d60342c7427d513c32371cdcea8257
#
_cell.length_a   1.000
_cell.length_b   1.000
_cell.length_c   1.000
_cell.angle_alpha   90.00
_cell.angle_beta   90.00
_cell.angle_gamma   90.00
#
_symmetry.space_group_name_H-M   'P 1'
#
loop_
_entity.id
_entity.type
_entity.pdbx_description
1 polymer ?
#
loop_
_entity_poly.entity_id
_entity_poly.type
_entity_poly.pdbx_seq_one_letter_code
_entity_poly.pdbx_strand_id
1 'polypeptide(L)'
;MKVVRTSVFPASKEEVFGKLQKLSLLQYIAKPYATFTPVGEQISVWKAGASSAYKLRLFGIIPFGTHKINVVSFDMDEGIYTHEGNEYVPVWNHRIELKEIDDKQCLYSDIVEIDAGWKTLFVYLWAKCFYAHRQRRWIKLLKNAEFQDF
;
A
#
# COMPACT_ATOMS: atom_id res chain seq x y z
N MET A 1 3.36 1.96 -17.05
CA MET A 1 3.56 0.52 -16.78
C MET A 1 2.71 0.08 -15.61
N LYS A 2 2.27 -1.15 -15.61
CA LYS A 2 1.34 -1.69 -14.61
C LYS A 2 1.98 -2.86 -13.85
N VAL A 3 2.02 -2.77 -12.52
CA VAL A 3 2.42 -3.86 -11.62
C VAL A 3 1.16 -4.51 -11.07
N VAL A 4 1.07 -5.83 -11.16
CA VAL A 4 -0.03 -6.59 -10.57
C VAL A 4 0.56 -7.70 -9.69
N ARG A 5 0.16 -7.74 -8.43
CA ARG A 5 0.56 -8.79 -7.50
C ARG A 5 -0.65 -9.29 -6.73
N THR A 6 -0.89 -10.59 -6.79
CA THR A 6 -2.03 -11.24 -6.12
C THR A 6 -1.53 -12.37 -5.22
N SER A 7 -2.08 -12.45 -4.02
CA SER A 7 -1.78 -13.51 -3.06
C SER A 7 -3.05 -13.93 -2.32
N VAL A 8 -3.06 -15.17 -1.84
CA VAL A 8 -4.08 -15.63 -0.89
C VAL A 8 -3.64 -15.23 0.51
N PHE A 9 -4.46 -14.45 1.19
CA PHE A 9 -4.20 -14.04 2.57
C PHE A 9 -4.94 -14.96 3.55
N PRO A 10 -4.28 -15.39 4.64
CA PRO A 10 -4.88 -16.29 5.64
C PRO A 10 -5.74 -15.52 6.65
N ALA A 11 -6.68 -14.73 6.16
CA ALA A 11 -7.61 -13.95 6.96
C ALA A 11 -8.83 -13.60 6.12
N SER A 12 -9.95 -13.28 6.79
CA SER A 12 -11.16 -12.87 6.10
C SER A 12 -10.97 -11.51 5.40
N LYS A 13 -11.79 -11.26 4.41
CA LYS A 13 -11.85 -9.98 3.70
C LYS A 13 -12.07 -8.81 4.67
N GLU A 14 -12.98 -9.00 5.63
CA GLU A 14 -13.33 -7.99 6.64
C GLU A 14 -12.14 -7.67 7.55
N GLU A 15 -11.40 -8.69 7.99
CA GLU A 15 -10.22 -8.50 8.83
C GLU A 15 -9.11 -7.73 8.10
N VAL A 16 -8.83 -8.10 6.86
CA VAL A 16 -7.82 -7.42 6.04
C VAL A 16 -8.22 -5.97 5.77
N PHE A 17 -9.48 -5.74 5.42
CA PHE A 17 -9.97 -4.38 5.18
C PHE A 17 -9.88 -3.51 6.44
N GLY A 18 -10.21 -4.05 7.60
CA GLY A 18 -10.10 -3.34 8.87
C GLY A 18 -8.66 -2.92 9.19
N LYS A 19 -7.70 -3.80 8.91
CA LYS A 19 -6.27 -3.52 9.12
C LYS A 19 -5.73 -2.49 8.13
N LEU A 20 -6.24 -2.44 6.92
CA LEU A 20 -5.83 -1.46 5.90
C LEU A 20 -6.12 0.00 6.30
N GLN A 21 -6.98 0.23 7.27
CA GLN A 21 -7.31 1.57 7.76
C GLN A 21 -6.21 2.18 8.64
N LYS A 22 -5.20 1.41 9.03
CA LYS A 22 -4.18 1.85 9.99
C LYS A 22 -2.87 2.24 9.29
N LEU A 23 -2.39 3.46 9.55
CA LEU A 23 -1.11 3.93 9.05
C LEU A 23 0.07 3.07 9.54
N SER A 24 0.01 2.63 10.81
CA SER A 24 1.05 1.78 11.40
C SER A 24 1.26 0.49 10.61
N LEU A 25 0.19 -0.07 10.06
CA LEU A 25 0.28 -1.24 9.20
C LEU A 25 1.04 -0.92 7.91
N LEU A 26 0.68 0.18 7.24
CA LEU A 26 1.35 0.59 6.00
C LEU A 26 2.84 0.79 6.21
N GLN A 27 3.22 1.41 7.33
CA GLN A 27 4.61 1.59 7.70
C GLN A 27 5.33 0.25 7.93
N TYR A 28 4.66 -0.67 8.62
CA TYR A 28 5.22 -2.00 8.90
C TYR A 28 5.47 -2.81 7.63
N ILE A 29 4.47 -2.90 6.74
CA ILE A 29 4.59 -3.73 5.53
C ILE A 29 5.55 -3.14 4.49
N ALA A 30 5.80 -1.84 4.53
CA ALA A 30 6.73 -1.18 3.61
C ALA A 30 8.20 -1.39 3.98
N LYS A 31 8.51 -1.58 5.25
CA LYS A 31 9.89 -1.76 5.72
C LYS A 31 10.51 -3.06 5.22
N PRO A 32 11.82 -3.09 4.90
CA PRO A 32 12.77 -1.98 4.90
C PRO A 32 12.85 -1.20 3.58
N TYR A 33 12.04 -1.53 2.57
CA TYR A 33 12.12 -0.91 1.24
C TYR A 33 11.83 0.59 1.26
N ALA A 34 10.87 1.00 2.08
CA ALA A 34 10.48 2.41 2.17
C ALA A 34 10.03 2.77 3.58
N THR A 35 10.24 4.03 3.95
CA THR A 35 9.69 4.63 5.17
C THR A 35 8.90 5.87 4.83
N PHE A 36 7.79 6.07 5.55
CA PHE A 36 6.87 7.18 5.35
C PHE A 36 6.77 7.99 6.64
N THR A 37 7.18 9.25 6.62
CA THR A 37 7.04 10.15 7.75
C THR A 37 5.94 11.15 7.45
N PRO A 38 4.85 11.21 8.24
CA PRO A 38 3.75 12.13 7.99
C PRO A 38 4.19 13.59 7.97
N VAL A 39 3.60 14.36 7.06
CA VAL A 39 3.79 15.81 6.95
C VAL A 39 2.45 16.48 7.24
N GLY A 40 2.42 17.33 8.27
CA GLY A 40 1.21 18.02 8.68
C GLY A 40 0.27 17.15 9.53
N GLU A 41 -1.02 17.44 9.48
CA GLU A 41 -2.01 16.69 10.25
C GLU A 41 -2.15 15.27 9.74
N GLN A 42 -2.17 14.33 10.68
CA GLN A 42 -2.35 12.93 10.35
C GLN A 42 -3.83 12.60 10.19
N ILE A 43 -4.13 11.81 9.18
CA ILE A 43 -5.45 11.22 9.01
C ILE A 43 -5.53 10.01 9.94
N SER A 44 -6.45 10.04 10.89
CA SER A 44 -6.67 8.93 11.83
C SER A 44 -7.39 7.76 11.16
N VAL A 45 -8.23 8.05 10.17
CA VAL A 45 -9.02 7.05 9.45
C VAL A 45 -8.96 7.34 7.95
N TRP A 46 -8.57 6.34 7.17
CA TRP A 46 -8.58 6.42 5.72
C TRP A 46 -10.01 6.33 5.19
N LYS A 47 -10.39 7.25 4.33
CA LYS A 47 -11.72 7.29 3.71
C LYS A 47 -11.65 7.98 2.34
N ALA A 48 -12.67 7.78 1.51
CA ALA A 48 -12.80 8.46 0.24
C ALA A 48 -12.77 9.99 0.43
N GLY A 49 -12.03 10.68 -0.43
CA GLY A 49 -11.84 12.14 -0.36
C GLY A 49 -10.71 12.60 0.56
N ALA A 50 -10.11 11.72 1.35
CA ALA A 50 -9.00 12.05 2.22
C ALA A 50 -7.71 12.27 1.41
N SER A 51 -6.88 13.23 1.87
CA SER A 51 -5.57 13.52 1.28
C SER A 51 -4.53 13.61 2.37
N SER A 52 -3.34 13.06 2.10
CA SER A 52 -2.22 13.10 3.03
C SER A 52 -0.91 13.19 2.28
N ALA A 53 0.15 13.60 2.99
CA ALA A 53 1.49 13.68 2.45
C ALA A 53 2.48 13.06 3.43
N TYR A 54 3.50 12.40 2.88
CA TYR A 54 4.53 11.71 3.66
C TYR A 54 5.89 11.99 3.04
N LYS A 55 6.88 12.26 3.89
CA LYS A 55 8.27 12.23 3.44
C LYS A 55 8.67 10.79 3.21
N LEU A 56 9.00 10.48 1.96
CA LEU A 56 9.38 9.14 1.54
C LEU A 56 10.89 9.00 1.56
N ARG A 57 11.37 7.92 2.15
CA ARG A 57 12.79 7.53 2.09
C ARG A 57 12.89 6.09 1.65
N LEU A 58 13.72 5.84 0.64
CA LEU A 58 14.01 4.49 0.19
C LEU A 58 15.03 3.86 1.14
N PHE A 59 14.78 2.65 1.59
CA PHE A 59 15.60 1.90 2.54
C PHE A 59 15.87 2.65 3.85
N GLY A 60 14.98 3.59 4.20
CA GLY A 60 15.08 4.40 5.41
C GLY A 60 16.14 5.51 5.37
N ILE A 61 16.95 5.61 4.31
CA ILE A 61 18.09 6.52 4.25
C ILE A 61 18.11 7.45 3.04
N ILE A 62 17.56 7.03 1.89
CA ILE A 62 17.62 7.82 0.66
C ILE A 62 16.36 8.66 0.55
N PRO A 63 16.44 10.01 0.68
CA PRO A 63 15.27 10.88 0.50
C PRO A 63 14.71 10.74 -0.93
N PHE A 64 13.40 10.55 -1.03
CA PHE A 64 12.72 10.39 -2.31
C PHE A 64 11.48 11.27 -2.42
N GLY A 65 11.57 12.49 -1.93
CA GLY A 65 10.54 13.51 -2.06
C GLY A 65 9.38 13.36 -1.08
N THR A 66 8.34 14.16 -1.31
CA THR A 66 7.11 14.14 -0.53
C THR A 66 6.05 13.40 -1.32
N HIS A 67 5.69 12.20 -0.85
CA HIS A 67 4.70 11.36 -1.49
C HIS A 67 3.30 11.80 -1.07
N LYS A 68 2.49 12.20 -2.05
CA LYS A 68 1.11 12.61 -1.82
C LYS A 68 0.18 11.44 -2.11
N ILE A 69 -0.80 11.25 -1.23
CA ILE A 69 -1.80 10.20 -1.36
C ILE A 69 -3.18 10.84 -1.33
N ASN A 70 -3.94 10.68 -2.41
CA ASN A 70 -5.32 11.12 -2.51
C ASN A 70 -6.21 9.90 -2.62
N VAL A 71 -7.05 9.67 -1.62
CA VAL A 71 -7.95 8.51 -1.59
C VAL A 71 -9.17 8.81 -2.45
N VAL A 72 -9.34 8.08 -3.55
CA VAL A 72 -10.48 8.23 -4.47
C VAL A 72 -11.65 7.38 -4.00
N SER A 73 -11.39 6.10 -3.67
CA SER A 73 -12.40 5.21 -3.13
C SER A 73 -11.82 4.38 -1.98
N PHE A 74 -12.65 4.09 -1.00
CA PHE A 74 -12.29 3.27 0.14
C PHE A 74 -13.52 2.46 0.53
N ASP A 75 -13.71 1.32 -0.13
CA ASP A 75 -14.89 0.47 0.00
C ASP A 75 -14.46 -1.00 0.00
N MET A 76 -15.08 -1.78 0.86
CA MET A 76 -14.72 -3.19 1.03
C MET A 76 -15.04 -4.01 -0.22
N ASP A 77 -16.12 -3.70 -0.92
CA ASP A 77 -16.56 -4.45 -2.10
C ASP A 77 -15.94 -3.96 -3.40
N GLU A 78 -15.86 -2.64 -3.58
CA GLU A 78 -15.27 -2.02 -4.77
C GLU A 78 -13.75 -1.91 -4.68
N GLY A 79 -13.20 -2.00 -3.47
CA GLY A 79 -11.78 -1.89 -3.22
C GLY A 79 -11.31 -0.50 -2.82
N ILE A 80 -10.01 -0.36 -2.72
CA ILE A 80 -9.36 0.89 -2.37
C ILE A 80 -8.63 1.41 -3.61
N TYR A 81 -8.84 2.67 -3.94
CA TYR A 81 -8.16 3.30 -5.07
C TYR A 81 -7.59 4.64 -4.63
N THR A 82 -6.29 4.82 -4.88
CA THR A 82 -5.59 6.05 -4.55
C THR A 82 -4.86 6.60 -5.77
N HIS A 83 -4.88 7.93 -5.91
CA HIS A 83 -3.99 8.65 -6.79
C HIS A 83 -2.82 9.15 -5.95
N GLU A 84 -1.64 8.68 -6.26
CA GLU A 84 -0.44 9.01 -5.51
C GLU A 84 0.63 9.56 -6.44
N GLY A 85 1.64 10.18 -5.88
CA GLY A 85 2.77 10.63 -6.65
C GLY A 85 3.67 11.58 -5.87
N ASN A 86 4.81 11.87 -6.46
CA ASN A 86 5.76 12.85 -5.99
C ASN A 86 6.49 13.48 -7.18
N GLU A 87 7.45 14.34 -6.89
CA GLU A 87 8.24 15.04 -7.92
C GLU A 87 9.08 14.10 -8.81
N TYR A 88 9.44 12.90 -8.30
CA TYR A 88 10.24 11.92 -9.05
C TYR A 88 9.38 10.92 -9.81
N VAL A 89 8.20 10.59 -9.27
CA VAL A 89 7.23 9.67 -9.87
C VAL A 89 5.87 10.35 -9.86
N PRO A 90 5.54 11.12 -10.90
CA PRO A 90 4.29 11.90 -10.94
C PRO A 90 3.02 11.05 -10.91
N VAL A 91 3.06 9.84 -11.45
CA VAL A 91 1.90 8.95 -11.52
C VAL A 91 2.20 7.65 -10.80
N TRP A 92 1.45 7.42 -9.74
CA TRP A 92 1.47 6.18 -8.97
C TRP A 92 0.05 5.91 -8.51
N ASN A 93 -0.76 5.33 -9.38
CA ASN A 93 -2.16 5.02 -9.09
C ASN A 93 -2.25 3.60 -8.54
N HIS A 94 -2.69 3.47 -7.32
CA HIS A 94 -2.69 2.21 -6.60
C HIS A 94 -4.12 1.75 -6.32
N ARG A 95 -4.45 0.54 -6.77
CA ARG A 95 -5.71 -0.11 -6.46
C ARG A 95 -5.44 -1.36 -5.63
N ILE A 96 -6.21 -1.51 -4.57
CA ILE A 96 -6.24 -2.74 -3.77
C ILE A 96 -7.60 -3.37 -3.96
N GLU A 97 -7.61 -4.63 -4.35
CA GLU A 97 -8.84 -5.41 -4.48
C GLU A 97 -8.82 -6.59 -3.52
N LEU A 98 -9.94 -6.80 -2.84
CA LEU A 98 -10.16 -7.91 -1.94
C LEU A 98 -11.29 -8.76 -2.48
N LYS A 99 -11.04 -10.06 -2.64
CA LYS A 99 -12.05 -11.01 -3.07
C LYS A 99 -12.19 -12.12 -2.02
N GLU A 100 -13.40 -12.29 -1.51
CA GLU A 100 -13.68 -13.32 -0.52
C GLU A 100 -13.47 -14.71 -1.12
N ILE A 101 -12.77 -15.59 -0.39
CA ILE A 101 -12.69 -17.01 -0.69
C ILE A 101 -13.59 -17.75 0.30
N ASP A 102 -13.39 -17.54 1.59
CA ASP A 102 -14.23 -18.05 2.68
C ASP A 102 -14.04 -17.15 3.92
N ASP A 103 -14.52 -17.59 5.09
CA ASP A 103 -14.43 -16.82 6.34
C ASP A 103 -13.01 -16.73 6.92
N LYS A 104 -12.06 -17.47 6.36
CA LYS A 104 -10.65 -17.54 6.84
C LYS A 104 -9.62 -17.15 5.80
N GLN A 105 -10.04 -16.89 4.57
CA GLN A 105 -9.12 -16.56 3.47
C GLN A 105 -9.75 -15.54 2.52
N CYS A 106 -8.90 -14.70 1.93
CA CYS A 106 -9.28 -13.82 0.83
C CYS A 106 -8.17 -13.70 -0.19
N LEU A 107 -8.53 -13.31 -1.42
CA LEU A 107 -7.57 -12.91 -2.43
C LEU A 107 -7.30 -11.42 -2.28
N TYR A 108 -6.03 -11.08 -2.19
CA TYR A 108 -5.56 -9.70 -2.10
C TYR A 108 -4.75 -9.36 -3.33
N SER A 109 -5.10 -8.28 -4.00
CA SER A 109 -4.39 -7.81 -5.18
C SER A 109 -3.94 -6.38 -5.02
N ASP A 110 -2.67 -6.11 -5.31
CA ASP A 110 -2.14 -4.78 -5.55
C ASP A 110 -2.05 -4.57 -7.08
N ILE A 111 -2.65 -3.50 -7.56
CA ILE A 111 -2.61 -3.09 -8.98
C ILE A 111 -2.11 -1.66 -9.02
N VAL A 112 -0.94 -1.43 -9.61
CA VAL A 112 -0.28 -0.13 -9.58
C VAL A 112 0.07 0.31 -10.98
N GLU A 113 -0.38 1.51 -11.35
CA GLU A 113 -0.01 2.17 -12.60
C GLU A 113 1.08 3.21 -12.32
N ILE A 114 2.19 3.12 -13.04
CA ILE A 114 3.37 3.95 -12.82
C ILE A 114 3.74 4.67 -14.11
N ASP A 115 3.96 5.98 -14.00
CA ASP A 115 4.59 6.78 -15.04
C ASP A 115 5.60 7.74 -14.38
N ALA A 116 6.85 7.58 -14.74
CA ALA A 116 7.97 8.39 -14.28
C ALA A 116 8.84 8.83 -15.46
N GLY A 117 8.25 8.94 -16.65
CA GLY A 117 8.97 9.27 -17.87
C GLY A 117 10.03 8.24 -18.20
N TRP A 118 11.25 8.66 -18.46
CA TRP A 118 12.35 7.76 -18.81
C TRP A 118 12.77 6.82 -17.67
N LYS A 119 12.44 7.16 -16.42
CA LYS A 119 12.75 6.33 -15.24
C LYS A 119 11.72 5.21 -15.01
N THR A 120 10.64 5.17 -15.77
CA THR A 120 9.50 4.26 -15.52
C THR A 120 9.92 2.81 -15.38
N LEU A 121 10.83 2.32 -16.22
CA LEU A 121 11.28 0.93 -16.17
C LEU A 121 11.95 0.61 -14.83
N PHE A 122 12.81 1.49 -14.35
CA PHE A 122 13.50 1.30 -13.06
C PHE A 122 12.55 1.32 -11.89
N VAL A 123 11.60 2.25 -11.89
CA VAL A 123 10.55 2.36 -10.86
C VAL A 123 9.66 1.12 -10.91
N TYR A 124 9.29 0.65 -12.08
CA TYR A 124 8.50 -0.56 -12.28
C TYR A 124 9.18 -1.80 -11.67
N LEU A 125 10.47 -1.99 -11.92
CA LEU A 125 11.22 -3.13 -11.37
C LEU A 125 11.32 -3.05 -9.84
N TRP A 126 11.58 -1.87 -9.31
CA TRP A 126 11.58 -1.64 -7.88
C TRP A 126 10.21 -1.94 -7.27
N ALA A 127 9.13 -1.47 -7.91
CA ALA A 127 7.77 -1.67 -7.45
C ALA A 127 7.38 -3.15 -7.44
N LYS A 128 7.80 -3.94 -8.44
CA LYS A 128 7.57 -5.39 -8.45
C LYS A 128 8.18 -6.04 -7.20
N CYS A 129 9.40 -5.70 -6.88
CA CYS A 129 10.07 -6.21 -5.67
C CYS A 129 9.40 -5.72 -4.40
N PHE A 130 9.02 -4.45 -4.37
CA PHE A 130 8.37 -3.81 -3.23
C PHE A 130 7.03 -4.47 -2.89
N TYR A 131 6.15 -4.64 -3.89
CA TYR A 131 4.83 -5.24 -3.63
C TYR A 131 4.92 -6.74 -3.34
N ALA A 132 5.87 -7.46 -3.91
CA ALA A 132 6.14 -8.84 -3.53
C ALA A 132 6.57 -8.94 -2.07
N HIS A 133 7.48 -8.08 -1.63
CA HIS A 133 7.92 -7.99 -0.24
C HIS A 133 6.77 -7.58 0.69
N ARG A 134 6.01 -6.57 0.30
CA ARG A 134 4.88 -6.05 1.04
C ARG A 134 3.82 -7.12 1.31
N GLN A 135 3.47 -7.91 0.31
CA GLN A 135 2.50 -9.00 0.48
C GLN A 135 3.05 -10.14 1.35
N ARG A 136 4.33 -10.45 1.25
CA ARG A 136 4.97 -11.43 2.17
C ARG A 136 4.92 -10.96 3.62
N ARG A 137 5.16 -9.66 3.85
CA ARG A 137 5.04 -9.08 5.20
C ARG A 137 3.61 -9.14 5.73
N TRP A 138 2.62 -8.87 4.87
CA TRP A 138 1.21 -9.01 5.18
C TRP A 138 0.88 -10.44 5.63
N ILE A 139 1.27 -11.43 4.85
CA ILE A 139 1.00 -12.84 5.14
C ILE A 139 1.64 -13.23 6.48
N LYS A 140 2.88 -12.81 6.71
CA LYS A 140 3.58 -13.07 7.97
C LYS A 140 2.85 -12.44 9.15
N LEU A 141 2.41 -11.21 9.02
CA LEU A 141 1.65 -10.51 10.04
C LEU A 141 0.34 -11.24 10.36
N LEU A 142 -0.40 -11.67 9.35
CA LEU A 142 -1.68 -12.35 9.53
C LEU A 142 -1.53 -13.74 10.15
N LYS A 143 -0.40 -14.41 9.94
CA LYS A 143 -0.11 -15.71 10.55
C LYS A 143 0.40 -15.62 11.98
N ASN A 144 0.89 -14.46 12.40
CA ASN A 144 1.54 -14.28 13.70
C ASN A 144 0.61 -13.57 14.66
N ALA A 145 0.21 -14.24 15.74
CA ALA A 145 -0.68 -13.69 16.76
C ALA A 145 -0.10 -12.45 17.48
N GLU A 146 1.23 -12.27 17.50
CA GLU A 146 1.87 -11.11 18.13
C GLU A 146 1.54 -9.78 17.44
N PHE A 147 1.09 -9.82 16.20
CA PHE A 147 0.79 -8.62 15.42
C PHE A 147 -0.72 -8.36 15.28
N GLN A 148 -1.55 -8.96 16.12
CA GLN A 148 -3.01 -8.78 16.03
C GLN A 148 -3.48 -7.37 16.43
N ASP A 149 -2.63 -6.56 17.06
CA ASP A 149 -2.95 -5.20 17.48
C ASP A 149 -2.87 -4.15 16.33
N PHE A 150 -2.45 -4.57 15.15
CA PHE A 150 -2.49 -3.70 13.97
C PHE A 150 -3.89 -3.56 13.42
#